data_f0c46d553acbe3151691e0b6113250bd
#
_entry.id   f0c46d553acbe3151691e0b6113250bd
#
_cell.length_a   1.000
_cell.length_b   1.000
_cell.length_c   1.000
_cell.angle_alpha   90.00
_cell.angle_beta   90.00
_cell.angle_gamma   90.00
#
_symmetry.space_group_name_H-M   'P 1'
#
loop_
_entity.id
_entity.type
_entity.pdbx_description
1 polymer ?
#
loop_
_entity_poly.entity_id
_entity_poly.type
_entity_poly.pdbx_seq_one_letter_code
_entity_poly.pdbx_strand_id
1 'polypeptide(L)'
;MLVRLPTSVSEARECLAEGAVPVGGATLVWATWQHEGFPELAVSLRELPEANVLGRETVGGAVVLRRIDGRVPDVLRLAAASVGTGAVRRTATVGGNLVGSTLRCLLPAALVLDARATVLEPDGVRETDLAELVAKRPVLLSLRWRTPLTCAYRKLPGAVGGPPPLVVASALHAEGDGNGPLLRIAVRHGYDVLGAAVSYGTGTGTVTGTDETLHALRSTDLAGLPAAAWAVVDSQIAALTPEAMD
;
A
#
# COMPACT_ATOMS: atom_id res chain seq x y z
N MET A 1 26.29 7.19 -15.19
CA MET A 1 25.53 6.33 -14.22
C MET A 1 25.81 4.87 -14.53
N LEU A 2 26.36 4.15 -13.57
CA LEU A 2 26.44 2.68 -13.58
C LEU A 2 25.24 2.12 -12.81
N VAL A 3 24.58 1.08 -13.33
CA VAL A 3 23.47 0.41 -12.64
C VAL A 3 23.91 -1.00 -12.24
N ARG A 4 23.92 -1.29 -10.96
CA ARG A 4 24.16 -2.62 -10.39
C ARG A 4 22.84 -3.40 -10.29
N LEU A 5 22.92 -4.69 -10.53
CA LEU A 5 21.79 -5.63 -10.53
C LEU A 5 22.13 -6.80 -9.57
N PRO A 6 22.09 -6.58 -8.25
CA PRO A 6 22.42 -7.63 -7.30
C PRO A 6 21.46 -8.82 -7.43
N THR A 7 22.00 -10.01 -7.24
CA THR A 7 21.27 -11.29 -7.24
C THR A 7 21.11 -11.85 -5.83
N SER A 8 21.75 -11.23 -4.83
CA SER A 8 21.65 -11.57 -3.42
C SER A 8 21.49 -10.32 -2.53
N VAL A 9 20.93 -10.52 -1.35
CA VAL A 9 20.80 -9.46 -0.33
C VAL A 9 22.16 -8.91 0.09
N SER A 10 23.20 -9.77 0.16
CA SER A 10 24.56 -9.32 0.48
C SER A 10 25.10 -8.36 -0.56
N GLU A 11 25.01 -8.72 -1.84
CA GLU A 11 25.44 -7.84 -2.94
C GLU A 11 24.63 -6.52 -2.97
N ALA A 12 23.30 -6.59 -2.70
CA ALA A 12 22.48 -5.39 -2.63
C ALA A 12 22.94 -4.45 -1.49
N ARG A 13 23.28 -5.01 -0.34
CA ARG A 13 23.81 -4.26 0.81
C ARG A 13 25.17 -3.64 0.51
N GLU A 14 26.06 -4.37 -0.14
CA GLU A 14 27.38 -3.86 -0.57
C GLU A 14 27.20 -2.67 -1.54
N CYS A 15 26.32 -2.78 -2.54
CA CYS A 15 26.00 -1.66 -3.43
C CYS A 15 25.53 -0.42 -2.67
N LEU A 16 24.65 -0.59 -1.68
CA LEU A 16 24.16 0.53 -0.85
C LEU A 16 25.28 1.13 0.01
N ALA A 17 26.18 0.31 0.55
CA ALA A 17 27.35 0.76 1.32
C ALA A 17 28.35 1.55 0.44
N GLU A 18 28.44 1.23 -0.85
CA GLU A 18 29.21 1.99 -1.86
C GLU A 18 28.52 3.32 -2.26
N GLY A 19 27.33 3.63 -1.71
CA GLY A 19 26.58 4.84 -2.01
C GLY A 19 25.67 4.74 -3.23
N ALA A 20 25.35 3.51 -3.70
CA ALA A 20 24.42 3.33 -4.82
C ALA A 20 23.01 3.83 -4.46
N VAL A 21 22.43 4.63 -5.37
CA VAL A 21 21.06 5.14 -5.22
C VAL A 21 20.07 4.06 -5.63
N PRO A 22 19.12 3.66 -4.75
CA PRO A 22 18.10 2.68 -5.09
C PRO A 22 17.18 3.19 -6.20
N VAL A 23 16.98 2.38 -7.24
CA VAL A 23 16.09 2.70 -8.34
C VAL A 23 15.15 1.53 -8.64
N GLY A 24 13.84 1.81 -8.67
CA GLY A 24 12.85 0.88 -9.19
C GLY A 24 12.65 1.09 -10.71
N GLY A 25 11.43 1.47 -11.11
CA GLY A 25 11.12 1.74 -12.52
C GLY A 25 11.49 3.12 -13.03
N ALA A 26 12.22 3.92 -12.28
CA ALA A 26 12.67 5.29 -12.58
C ALA A 26 11.54 6.29 -12.97
N THR A 27 10.26 5.93 -12.88
CA THR A 27 9.13 6.75 -13.34
C THR A 27 8.97 8.09 -12.60
N LEU A 28 9.61 8.23 -11.45
CA LEU A 28 9.61 9.47 -10.66
C LEU A 28 10.95 10.20 -10.76
N VAL A 29 12.05 9.49 -10.60
CA VAL A 29 13.38 10.08 -10.49
C VAL A 29 13.99 10.47 -11.84
N TRP A 30 13.49 9.93 -12.95
CA TRP A 30 14.06 10.19 -14.27
C TRP A 30 14.05 11.67 -14.63
N ALA A 31 12.90 12.35 -14.45
CA ALA A 31 12.79 13.77 -14.76
C ALA A 31 13.70 14.62 -13.83
N THR A 32 13.78 14.28 -12.55
CA THR A 32 14.69 14.93 -11.60
C THR A 32 16.13 14.76 -12.03
N TRP A 33 16.55 13.54 -12.35
CA TRP A 33 17.92 13.27 -12.78
C TRP A 33 18.31 13.93 -14.09
N GLN A 34 17.36 14.14 -15.00
CA GLN A 34 17.62 14.90 -16.24
C GLN A 34 17.96 16.37 -15.96
N HIS A 35 17.47 16.97 -14.89
CA HIS A 35 17.72 18.36 -14.50
C HIS A 35 18.89 18.50 -13.52
N GLU A 36 18.97 17.61 -12.54
CA GLU A 36 19.94 17.68 -11.43
C GLU A 36 21.21 16.85 -11.67
N GLY A 37 21.21 15.99 -12.71
CA GLY A 37 22.28 15.05 -12.99
C GLY A 37 21.96 13.63 -12.51
N PHE A 38 22.54 12.67 -13.19
CA PHE A 38 22.41 11.25 -12.84
C PHE A 38 23.39 10.88 -11.72
N PRO A 39 23.01 9.99 -10.78
CA PRO A 39 23.95 9.48 -9.81
C PRO A 39 25.08 8.71 -10.51
N GLU A 40 26.28 8.69 -9.96
CA GLU A 40 27.38 7.87 -10.47
C GLU A 40 27.04 6.38 -10.44
N LEU A 41 26.44 5.94 -9.32
CA LEU A 41 26.08 4.55 -9.06
C LEU A 41 24.60 4.45 -8.66
N ALA A 42 23.87 3.52 -9.28
CA ALA A 42 22.51 3.16 -8.90
C ALA A 42 22.40 1.64 -8.71
N VAL A 43 21.44 1.22 -7.89
CA VAL A 43 21.14 -0.20 -7.66
C VAL A 43 19.67 -0.50 -7.92
N SER A 44 19.41 -1.53 -8.73
CA SER A 44 18.04 -2.02 -8.99
C SER A 44 17.88 -3.44 -8.50
N LEU A 45 16.85 -3.69 -7.71
CA LEU A 45 16.58 -5.00 -7.11
C LEU A 45 15.80 -5.95 -8.06
N ARG A 46 15.73 -5.64 -9.34
CA ARG A 46 14.91 -6.42 -10.28
C ARG A 46 15.37 -7.87 -10.47
N GLU A 47 16.65 -8.18 -10.18
CA GLU A 47 17.21 -9.52 -10.26
C GLU A 47 17.29 -10.20 -8.87
N LEU A 48 16.91 -9.49 -7.80
CA LEU A 48 16.93 -10.02 -6.43
C LEU A 48 15.66 -10.84 -6.16
N PRO A 49 15.74 -12.15 -5.89
CA PRO A 49 14.57 -13.01 -5.71
C PRO A 49 13.63 -12.52 -4.62
N GLU A 50 14.17 -12.11 -3.45
CA GLU A 50 13.40 -11.64 -2.29
C GLU A 50 12.57 -10.38 -2.60
N ALA A 51 13.05 -9.56 -3.53
CA ALA A 51 12.35 -8.35 -3.97
C ALA A 51 11.36 -8.59 -5.12
N ASN A 52 11.29 -9.81 -5.67
CA ASN A 52 10.45 -10.16 -6.81
C ASN A 52 9.36 -11.21 -6.50
N VAL A 53 9.20 -11.56 -5.22
CA VAL A 53 8.14 -12.47 -4.77
C VAL A 53 6.76 -11.89 -5.11
N LEU A 54 5.83 -12.77 -5.49
CA LEU A 54 4.44 -12.40 -5.72
C LEU A 54 3.55 -13.59 -5.38
N GLY A 55 2.87 -13.51 -4.27
CA GLY A 55 2.03 -14.56 -3.73
C GLY A 55 0.79 -14.01 -3.02
N ARG A 56 0.02 -14.92 -2.44
CA ARG A 56 -1.26 -14.60 -1.79
C ARG A 56 -1.12 -13.61 -0.62
N GLU A 57 -0.01 -13.70 0.10
CA GLU A 57 0.23 -12.92 1.33
C GLU A 57 1.55 -12.14 1.27
N THR A 58 2.10 -11.95 0.07
CA THR A 58 3.37 -11.24 -0.10
C THR A 58 3.51 -10.62 -1.47
N VAL A 59 4.18 -9.47 -1.52
CA VAL A 59 4.62 -8.83 -2.75
C VAL A 59 5.99 -8.18 -2.56
N GLY A 60 6.89 -8.42 -3.52
CA GLY A 60 8.24 -7.87 -3.51
C GLY A 60 8.28 -6.39 -3.91
N GLY A 61 9.24 -5.66 -3.36
CA GLY A 61 9.46 -4.24 -3.63
C GLY A 61 9.84 -3.93 -5.09
N ALA A 62 10.49 -4.87 -5.79
CA ALA A 62 10.86 -4.73 -7.19
C ALA A 62 9.76 -5.19 -8.17
N VAL A 63 8.68 -5.79 -7.68
CA VAL A 63 7.54 -6.19 -8.53
C VAL A 63 6.96 -4.96 -9.22
N VAL A 64 6.88 -4.99 -10.55
CA VAL A 64 6.26 -3.93 -11.33
C VAL A 64 4.73 -3.99 -11.20
N LEU A 65 4.07 -2.84 -11.12
CA LEU A 65 2.65 -2.74 -10.77
C LEU A 65 1.74 -3.52 -11.74
N ARG A 66 2.12 -3.62 -13.02
CA ARG A 66 1.36 -4.40 -14.00
C ARG A 66 1.34 -5.90 -13.71
N ARG A 67 2.32 -6.44 -12.98
CA ARG A 67 2.37 -7.87 -12.63
C ARG A 67 1.47 -8.25 -11.47
N ILE A 68 0.95 -7.25 -10.74
CA ILE A 68 0.04 -7.47 -9.61
C ILE A 68 -1.31 -7.91 -10.17
N ASP A 69 -1.66 -9.17 -9.94
CA ASP A 69 -2.83 -9.86 -10.49
C ASP A 69 -3.68 -10.50 -9.38
N GLY A 70 -4.58 -11.41 -9.74
CA GLY A 70 -5.50 -12.10 -8.81
C GLY A 70 -4.83 -13.00 -7.74
N ARG A 71 -3.51 -13.10 -7.69
CA ARG A 71 -2.79 -13.79 -6.60
C ARG A 71 -2.82 -13.01 -5.30
N VAL A 72 -2.97 -11.69 -5.36
CA VAL A 72 -3.05 -10.82 -4.17
C VAL A 72 -4.50 -10.41 -3.91
N PRO A 73 -4.83 -9.91 -2.68
CA PRO A 73 -6.16 -9.37 -2.39
C PRO A 73 -6.57 -8.25 -3.35
N ASP A 74 -7.86 -8.21 -3.69
CA ASP A 74 -8.40 -7.25 -4.67
C ASP A 74 -8.10 -5.80 -4.33
N VAL A 75 -8.09 -5.43 -3.05
CA VAL A 75 -7.74 -4.07 -2.62
C VAL A 75 -6.36 -3.65 -3.13
N LEU A 76 -5.36 -4.53 -3.08
CA LEU A 76 -4.01 -4.23 -3.58
C LEU A 76 -3.93 -4.27 -5.11
N ARG A 77 -4.60 -5.24 -5.74
CA ARG A 77 -4.68 -5.36 -7.20
C ARG A 77 -5.33 -4.13 -7.83
N LEU A 78 -6.47 -3.69 -7.31
CA LEU A 78 -7.19 -2.51 -7.78
C LEU A 78 -6.41 -1.22 -7.52
N ALA A 79 -5.75 -1.10 -6.36
CA ALA A 79 -4.86 0.01 -6.07
C ALA A 79 -3.74 0.10 -7.11
N ALA A 80 -3.04 -1.01 -7.38
CA ALA A 80 -1.97 -1.07 -8.38
C ALA A 80 -2.48 -0.71 -9.80
N ALA A 81 -3.64 -1.25 -10.20
CA ALA A 81 -4.27 -0.98 -11.49
C ALA A 81 -4.67 0.50 -11.66
N SER A 82 -4.92 1.22 -10.56
CA SER A 82 -5.32 2.62 -10.55
C SER A 82 -4.17 3.63 -10.66
N VAL A 83 -2.90 3.16 -10.61
CA VAL A 83 -1.71 4.04 -10.66
C VAL A 83 -1.42 4.50 -12.08
N GLY A 84 -1.41 5.80 -12.29
CA GLY A 84 -0.96 6.43 -13.55
C GLY A 84 -1.52 5.79 -14.83
N THR A 85 -0.73 5.80 -15.88
CA THR A 85 -1.08 5.19 -17.17
C THR A 85 -0.60 3.73 -17.25
N GLY A 86 -1.05 3.01 -18.28
CA GLY A 86 -0.54 1.66 -18.58
C GLY A 86 0.98 1.62 -18.80
N ALA A 87 1.55 2.69 -19.38
CA ALA A 87 3.00 2.82 -19.56
C ALA A 87 3.72 2.92 -18.20
N VAL A 88 3.21 3.77 -17.29
CA VAL A 88 3.77 3.90 -15.93
C VAL A 88 3.73 2.55 -15.21
N ARG A 89 2.62 1.84 -15.23
CA ARG A 89 2.50 0.54 -14.54
C ARG A 89 3.40 -0.57 -15.07
N ARG A 90 3.90 -0.46 -16.30
CA ARG A 90 4.88 -1.42 -16.88
C ARG A 90 6.27 -1.29 -16.27
N THR A 91 6.56 -0.15 -15.66
CA THR A 91 7.90 0.14 -15.11
C THR A 91 7.88 0.48 -13.62
N ALA A 92 6.88 1.22 -13.14
CA ALA A 92 6.75 1.56 -11.73
C ALA A 92 6.66 0.29 -10.86
N THR A 93 7.38 0.29 -9.74
CA THR A 93 7.46 -0.84 -8.81
C THR A 93 6.70 -0.55 -7.50
N VAL A 94 6.42 -1.60 -6.75
CA VAL A 94 5.81 -1.51 -5.41
C VAL A 94 6.65 -0.62 -4.49
N GLY A 95 7.95 -0.87 -4.39
CA GLY A 95 8.86 -0.07 -3.57
C GLY A 95 8.94 1.38 -4.03
N GLY A 96 9.09 1.62 -5.35
CA GLY A 96 9.07 2.97 -5.91
C GLY A 96 7.77 3.74 -5.60
N ASN A 97 6.63 3.05 -5.56
CA ASN A 97 5.34 3.67 -5.22
C ASN A 97 5.21 3.99 -3.73
N LEU A 98 5.60 3.08 -2.83
CA LEU A 98 5.43 3.25 -1.39
C LEU A 98 6.49 4.16 -0.78
N VAL A 99 7.74 4.02 -1.23
CA VAL A 99 8.89 4.71 -0.63
C VAL A 99 9.24 5.99 -1.39
N GLY A 100 9.27 5.93 -2.72
CA GLY A 100 9.69 7.05 -3.56
C GLY A 100 8.60 8.07 -3.88
N SER A 101 7.35 7.63 -4.05
CA SER A 101 6.24 8.50 -4.46
C SER A 101 5.66 9.29 -3.30
N THR A 102 5.37 10.57 -3.51
CA THR A 102 4.58 11.39 -2.57
C THR A 102 3.12 10.95 -2.50
N LEU A 103 2.56 10.45 -3.61
CA LEU A 103 1.17 9.98 -3.67
C LEU A 103 0.95 8.63 -2.97
N ARG A 104 1.97 7.79 -2.87
CA ARG A 104 1.91 6.47 -2.24
C ARG A 104 0.59 5.74 -2.50
N CYS A 105 0.25 5.58 -3.78
CA CYS A 105 -1.07 5.06 -4.18
C CYS A 105 -1.40 3.67 -3.62
N LEU A 106 -0.40 2.85 -3.31
CA LEU A 106 -0.57 1.54 -2.68
C LEU A 106 -0.72 1.60 -1.15
N LEU A 107 -0.36 2.72 -0.52
CA LEU A 107 -0.36 2.82 0.94
C LEU A 107 -1.72 2.57 1.58
N PRO A 108 -2.85 3.12 1.09
CA PRO A 108 -4.16 2.79 1.66
C PRO A 108 -4.47 1.28 1.63
N ALA A 109 -4.13 0.60 0.52
CA ALA A 109 -4.33 -0.85 0.41
C ALA A 109 -3.41 -1.62 1.36
N ALA A 110 -2.15 -1.22 1.50
CA ALA A 110 -1.21 -1.85 2.42
C ALA A 110 -1.63 -1.68 3.90
N LEU A 111 -2.16 -0.49 4.26
CA LEU A 111 -2.64 -0.20 5.62
C LEU A 111 -3.84 -1.08 6.00
N VAL A 112 -4.83 -1.22 5.11
CA VAL A 112 -6.00 -2.05 5.43
C VAL A 112 -5.67 -3.55 5.44
N LEU A 113 -4.64 -3.98 4.74
CA LEU A 113 -4.12 -5.34 4.81
C LEU A 113 -3.26 -5.59 6.06
N ASP A 114 -3.05 -4.58 6.91
CA ASP A 114 -2.12 -4.64 8.06
C ASP A 114 -0.73 -5.12 7.65
N ALA A 115 -0.25 -4.61 6.52
CA ALA A 115 0.97 -5.12 5.93
C ALA A 115 2.20 -4.72 6.75
N ARG A 116 3.13 -5.69 6.88
CA ARG A 116 4.47 -5.47 7.45
C ARG A 116 5.48 -5.42 6.31
N ALA A 117 6.47 -4.56 6.45
CA ALA A 117 7.51 -4.37 5.45
C ALA A 117 8.80 -5.07 5.86
N THR A 118 9.38 -5.85 4.95
CA THR A 118 10.76 -6.31 5.07
C THR A 118 11.64 -5.33 4.32
N VAL A 119 12.61 -4.74 5.00
CA VAL A 119 13.47 -3.69 4.46
C VAL A 119 14.94 -4.07 4.56
N LEU A 120 15.73 -3.53 3.63
CA LEU A 120 17.18 -3.62 3.64
C LEU A 120 17.74 -2.28 4.12
N GLU A 121 18.52 -2.33 5.19
CA GLU A 121 19.26 -1.22 5.79
C GLU A 121 20.77 -1.55 5.83
N PRO A 122 21.65 -0.59 6.13
CA PRO A 122 23.11 -0.83 6.14
C PRO A 122 23.53 -1.95 7.11
N ASP A 123 22.82 -2.10 8.23
CA ASP A 123 23.08 -3.10 9.27
C ASP A 123 22.42 -4.46 8.99
N GLY A 124 21.55 -4.54 7.98
CA GLY A 124 20.95 -5.80 7.56
C GLY A 124 19.49 -5.72 7.13
N VAL A 125 18.83 -6.87 7.13
CA VAL A 125 17.41 -7.01 6.82
C VAL A 125 16.62 -7.03 8.11
N ARG A 126 15.53 -6.25 8.16
CA ARG A 126 14.60 -6.27 9.29
C ARG A 126 13.15 -6.10 8.84
N GLU A 127 12.24 -6.45 9.71
CA GLU A 127 10.82 -6.15 9.56
C GLU A 127 10.48 -4.81 10.23
N THR A 128 9.58 -4.05 9.60
CA THR A 128 9.09 -2.78 10.12
C THR A 128 7.63 -2.56 9.78
N ASP A 129 6.98 -1.59 10.43
CA ASP A 129 5.64 -1.17 10.07
C ASP A 129 5.64 -0.16 8.90
N LEU A 130 4.44 0.14 8.40
CA LEU A 130 4.28 1.06 7.28
C LEU A 130 4.53 2.53 7.65
N ALA A 131 4.35 2.92 8.91
CA ALA A 131 4.61 4.28 9.36
C ALA A 131 6.13 4.55 9.32
N GLU A 132 6.92 3.63 9.83
CA GLU A 132 8.37 3.72 9.78
C GLU A 132 8.90 3.61 8.33
N LEU A 133 8.34 2.71 7.51
CA LEU A 133 8.67 2.60 6.09
C LEU A 133 8.49 3.95 5.37
N VAL A 134 7.38 4.63 5.62
CA VAL A 134 7.05 5.92 5.00
C VAL A 134 7.95 7.04 5.52
N ALA A 135 8.25 7.04 6.82
CA ALA A 135 9.07 8.08 7.46
C ALA A 135 10.55 7.98 7.08
N LYS A 136 11.14 6.78 7.18
CA LYS A 136 12.58 6.56 6.96
C LYS A 136 12.95 6.27 5.50
N ARG A 137 12.00 5.81 4.70
CA ARG A 137 12.20 5.47 3.27
C ARG A 137 13.35 4.50 3.00
N PRO A 138 13.48 3.41 3.76
CA PRO A 138 14.51 2.40 3.51
C PRO A 138 14.24 1.64 2.21
N VAL A 139 15.17 0.80 1.78
CA VAL A 139 14.98 -0.06 0.62
C VAL A 139 13.98 -1.17 0.94
N LEU A 140 12.83 -1.16 0.28
CA LEU A 140 11.78 -2.17 0.47
C LEU A 140 12.15 -3.46 -0.27
N LEU A 141 12.31 -4.56 0.45
CA LEU A 141 12.44 -5.91 -0.12
C LEU A 141 11.06 -6.50 -0.40
N SER A 142 10.16 -6.54 0.57
CA SER A 142 8.81 -7.07 0.39
C SER A 142 7.81 -6.51 1.40
N LEU A 143 6.52 -6.67 1.07
CA LEU A 143 5.42 -6.57 2.01
C LEU A 143 4.84 -7.95 2.28
N ARG A 144 4.36 -8.16 3.50
CA ARG A 144 3.61 -9.35 3.92
C ARG A 144 2.36 -8.92 4.68
N TRP A 145 1.30 -9.70 4.54
CA TRP A 145 0.01 -9.46 5.22
C TRP A 145 -0.70 -10.77 5.53
N ARG A 146 -1.80 -10.69 6.28
CA ARG A 146 -2.74 -11.81 6.41
C ARG A 146 -3.87 -11.63 5.40
N THR A 147 -4.29 -12.71 4.75
CA THR A 147 -5.42 -12.67 3.82
C THR A 147 -6.68 -12.16 4.54
N PRO A 148 -7.31 -11.08 4.09
CA PRO A 148 -8.56 -10.61 4.68
C PRO A 148 -9.73 -11.53 4.33
N LEU A 149 -10.80 -11.51 5.11
CA LEU A 149 -12.06 -12.18 4.79
C LEU A 149 -12.69 -11.58 3.52
N THR A 150 -12.72 -10.27 3.48
CA THR A 150 -13.17 -9.50 2.32
C THR A 150 -12.46 -8.15 2.29
N CYS A 151 -12.44 -7.49 1.12
CA CYS A 151 -11.83 -6.18 0.99
C CYS A 151 -12.46 -5.40 -0.17
N ALA A 152 -12.37 -4.07 -0.10
CA ALA A 152 -12.86 -3.18 -1.14
C ALA A 152 -11.87 -2.04 -1.41
N TYR A 153 -11.93 -1.49 -2.62
CA TYR A 153 -11.12 -0.35 -3.03
C TYR A 153 -11.92 0.55 -3.96
N ARG A 154 -11.88 1.85 -3.70
CA ARG A 154 -12.47 2.84 -4.59
C ARG A 154 -11.58 4.07 -4.70
N LYS A 155 -11.36 4.49 -5.95
CA LYS A 155 -10.73 5.76 -6.29
C LYS A 155 -11.77 6.62 -7.00
N LEU A 156 -12.06 7.79 -6.46
CA LEU A 156 -12.96 8.74 -7.10
C LEU A 156 -12.27 9.46 -8.26
N PRO A 157 -13.02 9.93 -9.25
CA PRO A 157 -12.46 10.78 -10.30
C PRO A 157 -11.87 12.05 -9.70
N GLY A 158 -10.73 12.48 -10.21
CA GLY A 158 -10.14 13.78 -9.88
C GLY A 158 -10.35 14.78 -11.01
N ALA A 159 -10.39 16.07 -10.67
CA ALA A 159 -10.38 17.13 -11.68
C ALA A 159 -8.99 17.26 -12.31
N VAL A 160 -8.94 17.63 -13.60
CA VAL A 160 -7.68 17.91 -14.28
C VAL A 160 -7.01 19.14 -13.61
N GLY A 161 -5.75 18.99 -13.20
CA GLY A 161 -5.03 20.03 -12.46
C GLY A 161 -5.48 20.24 -11.01
N GLY A 162 -6.44 19.46 -10.53
CA GLY A 162 -6.92 19.49 -9.15
C GLY A 162 -6.06 18.66 -8.17
N PRO A 163 -6.48 18.60 -6.90
CA PRO A 163 -5.81 17.79 -5.90
C PRO A 163 -5.86 16.29 -6.27
N PRO A 164 -4.95 15.49 -5.69
CA PRO A 164 -4.97 14.05 -5.90
C PRO A 164 -6.36 13.45 -5.63
N PRO A 165 -6.83 12.50 -6.47
CA PRO A 165 -8.13 11.87 -6.28
C PRO A 165 -8.27 11.22 -4.91
N LEU A 166 -9.46 11.32 -4.32
CA LEU A 166 -9.80 10.61 -3.10
C LEU A 166 -9.74 9.09 -3.34
N VAL A 167 -9.13 8.38 -2.39
CA VAL A 167 -9.06 6.92 -2.38
C VAL A 167 -9.59 6.41 -1.05
N VAL A 168 -10.46 5.41 -1.10
CA VAL A 168 -10.92 4.67 0.08
C VAL A 168 -10.61 3.20 -0.12
N ALA A 169 -9.95 2.62 0.85
CA ALA A 169 -9.67 1.19 0.94
C ALA A 169 -10.26 0.64 2.24
N SER A 170 -10.77 -0.58 2.21
CA SER A 170 -11.27 -1.29 3.38
C SER A 170 -10.91 -2.77 3.33
N ALA A 171 -10.73 -3.37 4.49
CA ALA A 171 -10.56 -4.81 4.62
C ALA A 171 -11.12 -5.29 5.97
N LEU A 172 -11.83 -6.42 5.93
CA LEU A 172 -12.33 -7.12 7.09
C LEU A 172 -11.43 -8.30 7.38
N HIS A 173 -10.93 -8.40 8.60
CA HIS A 173 -10.07 -9.48 9.05
C HIS A 173 -10.78 -10.33 10.09
N ALA A 174 -10.53 -11.66 10.05
CA ALA A 174 -10.88 -12.51 11.17
C ALA A 174 -9.99 -12.14 12.35
N GLU A 175 -10.57 -11.93 13.51
CA GLU A 175 -9.80 -11.65 14.71
C GLU A 175 -9.24 -12.92 15.32
N GLY A 176 -8.00 -12.83 15.90
CA GLY A 176 -7.36 -13.96 16.57
C GLY A 176 -7.77 -14.16 18.02
N ASP A 177 -8.41 -13.17 18.67
CA ASP A 177 -8.57 -13.11 20.14
C ASP A 177 -10.03 -13.07 20.63
N GLY A 178 -11.01 -13.47 19.81
CA GLY A 178 -12.38 -13.73 20.26
C GLY A 178 -13.33 -12.52 20.33
N ASN A 179 -12.90 -11.32 19.91
CA ASN A 179 -13.76 -10.10 19.93
C ASN A 179 -14.49 -9.84 18.60
N GLY A 180 -14.53 -10.81 17.69
CA GLY A 180 -15.17 -10.68 16.39
C GLY A 180 -14.27 -10.10 15.29
N PRO A 181 -14.79 -9.90 14.08
CA PRO A 181 -14.01 -9.40 12.95
C PRO A 181 -13.51 -7.96 13.17
N LEU A 182 -12.32 -7.65 12.65
CA LEU A 182 -11.71 -6.33 12.70
C LEU A 182 -11.81 -5.66 11.33
N LEU A 183 -12.49 -4.51 11.26
CA LEU A 183 -12.54 -3.69 10.05
C LEU A 183 -11.40 -2.66 10.08
N ARG A 184 -10.63 -2.64 9.00
CA ARG A 184 -9.63 -1.60 8.73
C ARG A 184 -10.08 -0.73 7.57
N ILE A 185 -10.03 0.58 7.75
CA ILE A 185 -10.31 1.59 6.73
C ILE A 185 -9.08 2.46 6.56
N ALA A 186 -8.73 2.76 5.31
CA ALA A 186 -7.71 3.75 5.00
C ALA A 186 -8.20 4.68 3.89
N VAL A 187 -8.03 5.97 4.09
CA VAL A 187 -8.47 7.01 3.17
C VAL A 187 -7.28 7.90 2.81
N ARG A 188 -7.02 8.05 1.51
CA ARG A 188 -6.13 9.09 1.03
C ARG A 188 -6.95 10.30 0.58
N HIS A 189 -6.76 11.42 1.25
CA HIS A 189 -7.33 12.72 0.91
C HIS A 189 -6.19 13.72 0.62
N GLY A 190 -6.08 14.14 -0.63
CA GLY A 190 -4.90 14.88 -1.05
C GLY A 190 -3.64 13.99 -1.01
N TYR A 191 -2.64 14.43 -0.27
CA TYR A 191 -1.39 13.70 -0.04
C TYR A 191 -1.37 12.92 1.27
N ASP A 192 -2.33 13.18 2.15
CA ASP A 192 -2.43 12.54 3.46
C ASP A 192 -3.17 11.21 3.35
N VAL A 193 -2.69 10.24 4.11
CA VAL A 193 -3.32 8.94 4.25
C VAL A 193 -3.64 8.72 5.71
N LEU A 194 -4.93 8.64 6.02
CA LEU A 194 -5.46 8.35 7.36
C LEU A 194 -5.94 6.91 7.38
N GLY A 195 -5.77 6.24 8.51
CA GLY A 195 -6.23 4.87 8.71
C GLY A 195 -6.82 4.67 10.09
N ALA A 196 -7.82 3.80 10.18
CA ALA A 196 -8.42 3.38 11.43
C ALA A 196 -8.72 1.88 11.41
N ALA A 197 -8.76 1.29 12.60
CA ALA A 197 -9.20 -0.08 12.82
C ALA A 197 -10.23 -0.09 13.94
N VAL A 198 -11.37 -0.73 13.70
CA VAL A 198 -12.47 -0.85 14.65
C VAL A 198 -13.06 -2.26 14.63
N SER A 199 -13.61 -2.73 15.74
CA SER A 199 -14.37 -3.98 15.74
C SER A 199 -15.57 -3.84 14.79
N TYR A 200 -15.78 -4.85 13.96
CA TYR A 200 -16.95 -4.90 13.09
C TYR A 200 -18.15 -5.41 13.89
N GLY A 201 -19.10 -4.52 14.16
CA GLY A 201 -20.27 -4.84 14.95
C GLY A 201 -21.16 -5.88 14.26
N THR A 202 -21.62 -6.87 15.02
CA THR A 202 -22.58 -7.88 14.55
C THR A 202 -24.02 -7.44 14.80
N GLY A 203 -24.20 -6.26 15.44
CA GLY A 203 -25.50 -5.69 15.83
C GLY A 203 -26.11 -6.39 17.05
N THR A 204 -26.55 -5.61 17.99
CA THR A 204 -27.33 -6.10 19.13
C THR A 204 -28.58 -5.26 19.26
N GLY A 205 -29.74 -5.90 19.18
CA GLY A 205 -31.03 -5.20 19.35
C GLY A 205 -31.47 -4.41 18.10
N THR A 206 -31.83 -3.13 18.29
CA THR A 206 -32.34 -2.25 17.20
C THR A 206 -31.29 -1.54 16.39
N VAL A 207 -30.02 -1.59 16.79
CA VAL A 207 -28.89 -0.97 16.07
C VAL A 207 -28.25 -2.01 15.17
N THR A 208 -28.02 -1.68 13.92
CA THR A 208 -27.33 -2.57 12.98
C THR A 208 -25.83 -2.56 13.27
N GLY A 209 -25.13 -3.67 13.00
CA GLY A 209 -23.68 -3.73 13.14
C GLY A 209 -22.95 -2.70 12.28
N THR A 210 -23.55 -2.31 11.16
CA THR A 210 -23.06 -1.22 10.29
C THR A 210 -23.08 0.12 11.00
N ASP A 211 -24.18 0.47 11.68
CA ASP A 211 -24.32 1.76 12.38
C ASP A 211 -23.34 1.87 13.55
N GLU A 212 -23.16 0.80 14.33
CA GLU A 212 -22.15 0.74 15.41
C GLU A 212 -20.74 0.94 14.87
N THR A 213 -20.40 0.24 13.78
CA THR A 213 -19.11 0.33 13.12
C THR A 213 -18.84 1.74 12.60
N LEU A 214 -19.84 2.37 11.94
CA LEU A 214 -19.74 3.75 11.46
C LEU A 214 -19.57 4.75 12.60
N HIS A 215 -20.29 4.57 13.69
CA HIS A 215 -20.14 5.42 14.87
C HIS A 215 -18.73 5.31 15.47
N ALA A 216 -18.20 4.09 15.59
CA ALA A 216 -16.84 3.87 16.06
C ALA A 216 -15.80 4.53 15.15
N LEU A 217 -15.93 4.40 13.82
CA LEU A 217 -15.03 5.04 12.87
C LEU A 217 -15.06 6.58 12.94
N ARG A 218 -16.22 7.18 13.20
CA ARG A 218 -16.37 8.63 13.37
C ARG A 218 -15.71 9.16 14.64
N SER A 219 -15.34 8.28 15.54
CA SER A 219 -14.60 8.62 16.77
C SER A 219 -13.08 8.45 16.63
N THR A 220 -12.59 8.15 15.42
CA THR A 220 -11.16 8.00 15.10
C THR A 220 -10.63 9.22 14.35
N ASP A 221 -9.36 9.15 13.90
CA ASP A 221 -8.71 10.16 13.05
C ASP A 221 -9.45 10.39 11.72
N LEU A 222 -10.39 9.51 11.35
CA LEU A 222 -11.23 9.66 10.16
C LEU A 222 -12.36 10.69 10.34
N ALA A 223 -12.64 11.17 11.55
CA ALA A 223 -13.75 12.10 11.84
C ALA A 223 -13.76 13.35 10.94
N GLY A 224 -12.58 13.88 10.60
CA GLY A 224 -12.41 15.07 9.76
C GLY A 224 -12.53 14.85 8.25
N LEU A 225 -12.86 13.64 7.79
CA LEU A 225 -12.98 13.36 6.36
C LEU A 225 -14.18 14.07 5.71
N PRO A 226 -14.06 14.46 4.42
CA PRO A 226 -15.17 15.09 3.69
C PRO A 226 -16.32 14.10 3.48
N ALA A 227 -17.55 14.65 3.29
CA ALA A 227 -18.76 13.86 3.08
C ALA A 227 -18.64 12.85 1.93
N ALA A 228 -17.91 13.19 0.84
CA ALA A 228 -17.67 12.30 -0.27
C ALA A 228 -16.86 11.05 0.13
N ALA A 229 -15.93 11.16 1.08
CA ALA A 229 -15.19 10.02 1.61
C ALA A 229 -16.11 9.14 2.46
N TRP A 230 -16.90 9.74 3.33
CA TRP A 230 -17.87 9.03 4.16
C TRP A 230 -18.89 8.26 3.32
N ALA A 231 -19.43 8.85 2.25
CA ALA A 231 -20.35 8.15 1.35
C ALA A 231 -19.72 6.87 0.74
N VAL A 232 -18.42 6.88 0.45
CA VAL A 232 -17.73 5.69 -0.04
C VAL A 232 -17.47 4.69 1.09
N VAL A 233 -17.09 5.16 2.29
CA VAL A 233 -16.92 4.31 3.47
C VAL A 233 -18.22 3.59 3.80
N ASP A 234 -19.34 4.32 3.89
CA ASP A 234 -20.68 3.76 4.14
C ASP A 234 -21.03 2.67 3.11
N SER A 235 -20.83 2.97 1.83
CA SER A 235 -21.07 2.02 0.73
C SER A 235 -20.21 0.76 0.82
N GLN A 236 -18.94 0.91 1.20
CA GLN A 236 -18.03 -0.24 1.34
C GLN A 236 -18.42 -1.10 2.55
N ILE A 237 -18.72 -0.49 3.70
CA ILE A 237 -19.14 -1.23 4.90
C ILE A 237 -20.42 -2.01 4.62
N ALA A 238 -21.41 -1.41 3.96
CA ALA A 238 -22.63 -2.09 3.59
C ALA A 238 -22.39 -3.30 2.65
N ALA A 239 -21.38 -3.20 1.78
CA ALA A 239 -21.01 -4.29 0.85
C ALA A 239 -20.13 -5.38 1.51
N LEU A 240 -19.55 -5.12 2.69
CA LEU A 240 -18.75 -6.10 3.44
C LEU A 240 -19.60 -7.00 4.36
N THR A 241 -20.92 -6.78 4.42
CA THR A 241 -21.83 -7.53 5.29
C THR A 241 -21.80 -9.03 4.96
N PRO A 242 -21.73 -9.93 5.95
CA PRO A 242 -21.60 -11.38 5.74
C PRO A 242 -22.75 -12.08 5.01
N GLU A 243 -23.89 -11.39 4.79
CA GLU A 243 -25.05 -11.96 4.06
C GLU A 243 -24.75 -12.36 2.60
N ALA A 244 -23.57 -12.05 2.06
CA ALA A 244 -23.12 -12.43 0.73
C ALA A 244 -22.23 -13.70 0.69
N MET A 245 -22.15 -14.44 1.80
CA MET A 245 -21.27 -15.63 1.94
C MET A 245 -22.01 -16.96 2.09
N ASP A 246 -23.33 -17.03 1.70
CA ASP A 246 -24.07 -18.29 1.55
C ASP A 246 -24.01 -18.84 0.11
#